data_f3d21b5e8a127183173adb924506fd9f
#
_entry.id   f3d21b5e8a127183173adb924506fd9f
#
_cell.length_a   1.000
_cell.length_b   1.000
_cell.length_c   1.000
_cell.angle_alpha   90.00
_cell.angle_beta   90.00
_cell.angle_gamma   90.00
#
_symmetry.space_group_name_H-M   'P 1'
#
loop_
_entity.id
_entity.type
_entity.pdbx_description
1 polymer ?
#
loop_
_entity_poly.entity_id
_entity_poly.type
_entity_poly.pdbx_seq_one_letter_code
_entity_poly.pdbx_strand_id
1 'polypeptide(L)'
;MTQHGTNVTGGVDLSGARVLVTGANRGLGNAFVEELLKRGVAVVYAAARNPDAIDVSDDRVIPIRLDITDPDDVRDAVSRCADVTVLINNAGAMLRSPLLAATDPSAARTEMETNYFGTLEMCRAFAPALAENGGGAIVNLLSVASWLASPFNGSYSASKSAQWALTNAIRTELRATGTLVVGVHAGWIDTDMAADVPQAKISTGDVAAQTLDAVERGDEEVLTDDATRQVKASLPTDQSSLYPELQRQWDANDWPWKS
;
A
#
# COMPACT_ATOMS: atom_id res chain seq x y z
N MET A 1 38.14 12.77 9.56
CA MET A 1 36.80 12.72 8.96
C MET A 1 36.51 11.27 8.62
N THR A 2 35.98 10.55 9.58
CA THR A 2 35.60 9.14 9.45
C THR A 2 34.26 9.06 8.80
N GLN A 3 34.21 8.54 7.58
CA GLN A 3 32.97 8.15 6.91
C GLN A 3 32.35 7.00 7.70
N HIS A 4 31.36 7.30 8.52
CA HIS A 4 30.42 6.29 8.98
C HIS A 4 29.34 6.18 7.91
N GLY A 5 29.62 5.42 6.86
CA GLY A 5 28.61 4.84 6.02
C GLY A 5 27.93 3.75 6.84
N THR A 6 26.94 4.12 7.65
CA THR A 6 26.06 3.16 8.28
C THR A 6 25.19 2.57 7.18
N ASN A 7 25.39 1.29 6.97
CA ASN A 7 24.53 0.45 6.14
C ASN A 7 23.09 0.61 6.62
N VAL A 8 22.29 1.09 5.74
CA VAL A 8 20.88 1.30 5.83
C VAL A 8 20.19 -0.05 5.97
N THR A 9 19.33 -0.15 6.94
CA THR A 9 18.33 -1.18 7.21
C THR A 9 18.58 -2.51 6.50
N GLY A 10 19.17 -3.46 7.21
CA GLY A 10 19.09 -4.87 6.83
C GLY A 10 17.64 -5.28 6.66
N GLY A 11 17.35 -6.38 5.97
CA GLY A 11 16.02 -6.94 5.90
C GLY A 11 15.44 -7.21 7.29
N VAL A 12 14.13 -7.29 7.37
CA VAL A 12 13.39 -7.59 8.60
C VAL A 12 13.01 -9.06 8.62
N ASP A 13 13.47 -9.80 9.63
CA ASP A 13 13.04 -11.18 9.85
C ASP A 13 11.56 -11.21 10.23
N LEU A 14 10.75 -11.89 9.43
CA LEU A 14 9.32 -12.03 9.68
C LEU A 14 9.01 -13.16 10.66
N SER A 15 9.94 -14.10 10.90
CA SER A 15 9.75 -15.14 11.90
C SER A 15 9.63 -14.55 13.29
N GLY A 16 8.49 -14.79 13.95
CA GLY A 16 8.19 -14.19 15.25
C GLY A 16 7.79 -12.72 15.22
N ALA A 17 7.72 -12.07 14.06
CA ALA A 17 7.26 -10.68 13.93
C ALA A 17 5.80 -10.50 14.38
N ARG A 18 5.44 -9.28 14.75
CA ARG A 18 4.07 -8.86 15.06
C ARG A 18 3.66 -7.83 14.02
N VAL A 19 2.68 -8.18 13.21
CA VAL A 19 2.36 -7.43 11.99
C VAL A 19 0.95 -6.87 12.05
N LEU A 20 0.80 -5.58 11.79
CA LEU A 20 -0.52 -4.96 11.58
C LEU A 20 -0.78 -4.81 10.07
N VAL A 21 -1.89 -5.35 9.60
CA VAL A 21 -2.34 -5.23 8.21
C VAL A 21 -3.65 -4.45 8.16
N THR A 22 -3.68 -3.31 7.47
CA THR A 22 -4.92 -2.54 7.28
C THR A 22 -5.71 -3.06 6.07
N GLY A 23 -7.05 -3.05 6.16
CA GLY A 23 -7.92 -3.59 5.10
C GLY A 23 -7.78 -5.11 4.93
N ALA A 24 -7.60 -5.85 6.03
CA ALA A 24 -7.23 -7.26 6.05
C ALA A 24 -8.40 -8.24 5.79
N ASN A 25 -9.65 -7.76 5.73
CA ASN A 25 -10.83 -8.60 5.67
C ASN A 25 -11.14 -9.23 4.31
N ARG A 26 -10.41 -8.87 3.24
CA ARG A 26 -10.60 -9.40 1.88
C ARG A 26 -9.43 -9.08 0.95
N GLY A 27 -9.46 -9.67 -0.25
CA GLY A 27 -8.56 -9.33 -1.35
C GLY A 27 -7.08 -9.41 -0.96
N LEU A 28 -6.31 -8.40 -1.31
CA LEU A 28 -4.87 -8.36 -1.03
C LEU A 28 -4.55 -8.34 0.48
N GLY A 29 -5.38 -7.65 1.29
CA GLY A 29 -5.17 -7.63 2.74
C GLY A 29 -5.27 -9.01 3.36
N ASN A 30 -6.26 -9.83 2.96
CA ASN A 30 -6.37 -11.22 3.39
C ASN A 30 -5.19 -12.07 2.90
N ALA A 31 -4.74 -11.86 1.65
CA ALA A 31 -3.57 -12.57 1.13
C ALA A 31 -2.28 -12.26 1.91
N PHE A 32 -2.12 -11.02 2.41
CA PHE A 32 -1.04 -10.70 3.34
C PHE A 32 -1.15 -11.49 4.64
N VAL A 33 -2.35 -11.60 5.23
CA VAL A 33 -2.56 -12.40 6.46
C VAL A 33 -2.12 -13.85 6.22
N GLU A 34 -2.62 -14.48 5.15
CA GLU A 34 -2.28 -15.87 4.81
C GLU A 34 -0.77 -16.06 4.59
N GLU A 35 -0.12 -15.15 3.86
CA GLU A 35 1.30 -15.27 3.56
C GLU A 35 2.19 -15.01 4.79
N LEU A 36 1.81 -14.11 5.68
CA LEU A 36 2.47 -13.87 6.96
C LEU A 36 2.43 -15.11 7.87
N LEU A 37 1.26 -15.77 7.94
CA LEU A 37 1.12 -17.00 8.73
C LEU A 37 2.06 -18.11 8.25
N LYS A 38 2.27 -18.25 6.93
CA LYS A 38 3.23 -19.20 6.34
C LYS A 38 4.68 -18.87 6.73
N ARG A 39 5.01 -17.57 6.91
CA ARG A 39 6.35 -17.11 7.31
C ARG A 39 6.61 -17.18 8.81
N GLY A 40 5.67 -17.70 9.60
CA GLY A 40 5.89 -17.96 11.02
C GLY A 40 5.86 -16.71 11.90
N VAL A 41 5.11 -15.68 11.52
CA VAL A 41 4.88 -14.52 12.39
C VAL A 41 4.24 -14.92 13.71
N ALA A 42 4.54 -14.21 14.79
CA ALA A 42 3.95 -14.46 16.09
C ALA A 42 2.49 -14.01 16.16
N VAL A 43 2.16 -12.86 15.57
CA VAL A 43 0.82 -12.28 15.59
C VAL A 43 0.57 -11.53 14.28
N VAL A 44 -0.65 -11.64 13.75
CA VAL A 44 -1.20 -10.74 12.73
C VAL A 44 -2.38 -9.98 13.33
N TYR A 45 -2.20 -8.70 13.56
CA TYR A 45 -3.28 -7.77 13.84
C TYR A 45 -3.99 -7.46 12.52
N ALA A 46 -5.06 -8.18 12.23
CA ALA A 46 -5.82 -8.03 11.01
C ALA A 46 -6.85 -6.92 11.20
N ALA A 47 -6.62 -5.77 10.58
CA ALA A 47 -7.45 -4.58 10.82
C ALA A 47 -8.41 -4.30 9.68
N ALA A 48 -9.67 -4.03 10.01
CA ALA A 48 -10.73 -3.64 9.07
C ALA A 48 -11.82 -2.82 9.77
N ARG A 49 -12.59 -2.05 8.99
CA ARG A 49 -13.78 -1.35 9.48
C ARG A 49 -14.84 -2.30 10.03
N ASN A 50 -14.98 -3.48 9.43
CA ASN A 50 -15.78 -4.59 9.95
C ASN A 50 -14.86 -5.77 10.26
N PRO A 51 -14.41 -5.94 11.51
CA PRO A 51 -13.53 -7.02 11.92
C PRO A 51 -14.21 -8.41 11.93
N ASP A 52 -15.55 -8.47 12.00
CA ASP A 52 -16.29 -9.75 11.99
C ASP A 52 -16.14 -10.53 10.67
N ALA A 53 -15.70 -9.85 9.60
CA ALA A 53 -15.45 -10.46 8.30
C ALA A 53 -14.02 -11.04 8.17
N ILE A 54 -13.20 -10.99 9.22
CA ILE A 54 -11.85 -11.52 9.24
C ILE A 54 -11.87 -12.99 9.65
N ASP A 55 -11.17 -13.85 8.89
CA ASP A 55 -11.00 -15.25 9.28
C ASP A 55 -10.04 -15.34 10.48
N VAL A 56 -10.54 -15.91 11.55
CA VAL A 56 -9.81 -16.14 12.82
C VAL A 56 -9.57 -17.63 13.09
N SER A 57 -9.50 -18.44 12.03
CA SER A 57 -9.25 -19.89 12.17
C SER A 57 -7.85 -20.23 12.69
N ASP A 58 -6.90 -19.28 12.61
CA ASP A 58 -5.57 -19.37 13.21
C ASP A 58 -5.49 -18.44 14.43
N ASP A 59 -5.12 -18.96 15.60
CA ASP A 59 -5.07 -18.22 16.87
C ASP A 59 -4.08 -17.03 16.87
N ARG A 60 -3.18 -16.97 15.90
CA ARG A 60 -2.27 -15.83 15.70
C ARG A 60 -2.94 -14.63 15.07
N VAL A 61 -4.13 -14.78 14.48
CA VAL A 61 -4.89 -13.69 13.84
C VAL A 61 -5.77 -13.01 14.88
N ILE A 62 -5.50 -11.74 15.14
CA ILE A 62 -6.26 -10.91 16.07
C ILE A 62 -7.02 -9.85 15.28
N PRO A 63 -8.34 -9.89 15.22
CA PRO A 63 -9.13 -8.89 14.50
C PRO A 63 -9.12 -7.56 15.25
N ILE A 64 -8.91 -6.47 14.50
CA ILE A 64 -8.89 -5.10 14.98
C ILE A 64 -9.91 -4.28 14.20
N ARG A 65 -10.84 -3.62 14.91
CA ARG A 65 -11.66 -2.58 14.30
C ARG A 65 -10.78 -1.37 14.00
N LEU A 66 -10.74 -0.93 12.74
CA LEU A 66 -9.96 0.21 12.32
C LEU A 66 -10.53 0.83 11.03
N ASP A 67 -10.95 2.07 11.12
CA ASP A 67 -11.03 2.98 9.99
C ASP A 67 -9.82 3.91 10.06
N ILE A 68 -8.94 3.83 9.04
CA ILE A 68 -7.71 4.62 9.01
C ILE A 68 -7.94 6.13 8.84
N THR A 69 -9.18 6.54 8.56
CA THR A 69 -9.62 7.94 8.46
C THR A 69 -10.25 8.46 9.75
N ASP A 70 -10.42 7.60 10.76
CA ASP A 70 -10.94 7.95 12.08
C ASP A 70 -9.78 8.01 13.10
N PRO A 71 -9.44 9.21 13.62
CA PRO A 71 -8.35 9.35 14.59
C PRO A 71 -8.57 8.58 15.91
N ASP A 72 -9.80 8.31 16.30
CA ASP A 72 -10.11 7.56 17.51
C ASP A 72 -9.83 6.06 17.29
N ASP A 73 -10.25 5.50 16.16
CA ASP A 73 -9.92 4.13 15.77
C ASP A 73 -8.39 3.93 15.67
N VAL A 74 -7.65 4.91 15.11
CA VAL A 74 -6.19 4.83 15.00
C VAL A 74 -5.53 4.83 16.39
N ARG A 75 -5.97 5.69 17.31
CA ARG A 75 -5.44 5.71 18.70
C ARG A 75 -5.68 4.39 19.42
N ASP A 76 -6.89 3.85 19.29
CA ASP A 76 -7.24 2.56 19.88
C ASP A 76 -6.38 1.42 19.30
N ALA A 77 -6.15 1.42 17.98
CA ALA A 77 -5.28 0.45 17.32
C ALA A 77 -3.83 0.53 17.85
N VAL A 78 -3.24 1.72 18.00
CA VAL A 78 -1.90 1.89 18.59
C VAL A 78 -1.84 1.32 20.01
N SER A 79 -2.84 1.59 20.83
CA SER A 79 -2.90 1.07 22.21
C SER A 79 -2.95 -0.46 22.28
N ARG A 80 -3.66 -1.09 21.33
CA ARG A 80 -3.84 -2.55 21.27
C ARG A 80 -2.68 -3.27 20.59
N CYS A 81 -1.94 -2.59 19.72
CA CYS A 81 -0.89 -3.14 18.88
C CYS A 81 0.46 -2.46 19.16
N ALA A 82 0.73 -2.10 20.42
CA ALA A 82 1.95 -1.36 20.80
C ALA A 82 3.25 -2.16 20.57
N ASP A 83 3.16 -3.47 20.44
CA ASP A 83 4.28 -4.38 20.20
C ASP A 83 4.53 -4.70 18.71
N VAL A 84 3.88 -3.96 17.80
CA VAL A 84 4.01 -4.16 16.36
C VAL A 84 5.45 -3.88 15.88
N THR A 85 5.96 -4.74 15.03
CA THR A 85 7.27 -4.61 14.37
C THR A 85 7.16 -4.40 12.86
N VAL A 86 5.99 -4.67 12.26
CA VAL A 86 5.73 -4.40 10.83
C VAL A 86 4.32 -3.84 10.65
N LEU A 87 4.23 -2.70 9.95
CA LEU A 87 2.96 -2.08 9.55
C LEU A 87 2.77 -2.23 8.05
N ILE A 88 1.66 -2.84 7.63
CA ILE A 88 1.26 -2.93 6.21
C ILE A 88 0.04 -2.05 5.96
N ASN A 89 0.26 -0.89 5.37
CA ASN A 89 -0.77 0.03 4.91
C ASN A 89 -1.33 -0.43 3.56
N ASN A 90 -2.29 -1.35 3.61
CA ASN A 90 -2.96 -1.92 2.44
C ASN A 90 -4.34 -1.29 2.19
N ALA A 91 -5.01 -0.77 3.21
CA ALA A 91 -6.31 -0.12 3.04
C ALA A 91 -6.23 1.03 2.00
N GLY A 92 -7.22 1.08 1.11
CA GLY A 92 -7.28 2.09 0.06
C GLY A 92 -8.64 2.12 -0.63
N ALA A 93 -8.89 3.22 -1.34
CA ALA A 93 -10.10 3.44 -2.13
C ALA A 93 -9.76 3.83 -3.57
N MET A 94 -10.54 3.32 -4.54
CA MET A 94 -10.53 3.73 -5.94
C MET A 94 -11.98 3.91 -6.42
N LEU A 95 -12.37 5.14 -6.68
CA LEU A 95 -13.74 5.52 -7.05
C LEU A 95 -13.89 5.79 -8.56
N ARG A 96 -12.80 5.65 -9.33
CA ARG A 96 -12.80 5.72 -10.79
C ARG A 96 -13.41 7.03 -11.31
N SER A 97 -12.88 8.14 -10.82
CA SER A 97 -13.37 9.46 -11.18
C SER A 97 -12.34 10.25 -11.98
N PRO A 98 -12.74 10.82 -13.13
CA PRO A 98 -11.93 11.83 -13.80
C PRO A 98 -11.88 13.10 -12.95
N LEU A 99 -10.91 14.00 -13.21
CA LEU A 99 -10.76 15.22 -12.44
C LEU A 99 -11.72 16.33 -12.89
N LEU A 100 -11.75 16.62 -14.19
CA LEU A 100 -12.52 17.74 -14.74
C LEU A 100 -13.88 17.32 -15.28
N ALA A 101 -14.02 16.08 -15.78
CA ALA A 101 -15.28 15.58 -16.30
C ALA A 101 -16.22 15.02 -15.21
N ALA A 102 -15.75 14.91 -13.96
CA ALA A 102 -16.61 14.56 -12.83
C ALA A 102 -17.60 15.68 -12.51
N THR A 103 -18.80 15.28 -12.08
CA THR A 103 -19.87 16.24 -11.71
C THR A 103 -19.60 16.95 -10.38
N ASP A 104 -18.82 16.32 -9.50
CA ASP A 104 -18.41 16.87 -8.21
C ASP A 104 -17.05 16.28 -7.76
N PRO A 105 -16.34 16.91 -6.80
CA PRO A 105 -15.01 16.46 -6.36
C PRO A 105 -15.04 15.45 -5.20
N SER A 106 -16.17 14.85 -4.86
CA SER A 106 -16.30 13.98 -3.67
C SER A 106 -15.40 12.76 -3.75
N ALA A 107 -15.31 12.13 -4.93
CA ALA A 107 -14.41 10.99 -5.16
C ALA A 107 -12.94 11.38 -4.87
N ALA A 108 -12.49 12.52 -5.39
CA ALA A 108 -11.12 12.99 -5.18
C ALA A 108 -10.83 13.25 -3.69
N ARG A 109 -11.80 13.82 -2.95
CA ARG A 109 -11.65 14.02 -1.50
C ARG A 109 -11.58 12.70 -0.74
N THR A 110 -12.48 11.76 -1.04
CA THR A 110 -12.51 10.44 -0.38
C THR A 110 -11.25 9.64 -0.65
N GLU A 111 -10.77 9.63 -1.90
CA GLU A 111 -9.54 8.93 -2.24
C GLU A 111 -8.31 9.57 -1.60
N MET A 112 -8.23 10.90 -1.54
CA MET A 112 -7.15 11.61 -0.86
C MET A 112 -7.20 11.36 0.65
N GLU A 113 -8.37 11.41 1.26
CA GLU A 113 -8.56 11.14 2.69
C GLU A 113 -8.11 9.71 3.05
N THR A 114 -8.53 8.71 2.27
CA THR A 114 -8.19 7.33 2.56
C THR A 114 -6.74 7.01 2.20
N ASN A 115 -6.33 7.28 0.94
CA ASN A 115 -5.06 6.78 0.42
C ASN A 115 -3.86 7.59 0.91
N TYR A 116 -4.02 8.89 1.14
CA TYR A 116 -2.94 9.76 1.59
C TYR A 116 -3.03 10.07 3.09
N PHE A 117 -4.10 10.75 3.54
CA PHE A 117 -4.20 11.18 4.94
C PHE A 117 -4.32 10.01 5.90
N GLY A 118 -5.13 8.99 5.57
CA GLY A 118 -5.23 7.77 6.39
C GLY A 118 -3.89 7.03 6.48
N THR A 119 -3.15 6.89 5.37
CA THR A 119 -1.79 6.30 5.39
C THR A 119 -0.82 7.15 6.21
N LEU A 120 -0.86 8.48 6.07
CA LEU A 120 -0.02 9.40 6.84
C LEU A 120 -0.29 9.24 8.34
N GLU A 121 -1.57 9.21 8.74
CA GLU A 121 -1.95 9.05 10.14
C GLU A 121 -1.47 7.73 10.72
N MET A 122 -1.63 6.62 9.99
CA MET A 122 -1.09 5.32 10.38
C MET A 122 0.42 5.34 10.54
N CYS A 123 1.16 5.92 9.58
CA CYS A 123 2.61 6.03 9.68
C CYS A 123 3.04 6.86 10.89
N ARG A 124 2.38 8.01 11.14
CA ARG A 124 2.68 8.89 12.29
C ARG A 124 2.40 8.21 13.63
N ALA A 125 1.28 7.51 13.70
CA ALA A 125 0.82 6.87 14.92
C ALA A 125 1.71 5.67 15.32
N PHE A 126 2.17 4.88 14.34
CA PHE A 126 2.93 3.66 14.59
C PHE A 126 4.46 3.84 14.53
N ALA A 127 4.99 4.91 13.95
CA ALA A 127 6.44 5.15 13.91
C ALA A 127 7.11 5.14 15.28
N PRO A 128 6.53 5.73 16.35
CA PRO A 128 7.11 5.63 17.69
C PRO A 128 7.16 4.20 18.22
N ALA A 129 6.08 3.43 18.08
CA ALA A 129 6.02 2.04 18.53
C ALA A 129 7.05 1.17 17.80
N LEU A 130 7.19 1.33 16.47
CA LEU A 130 8.23 0.65 15.70
C LEU A 130 9.63 0.99 16.22
N ALA A 131 9.92 2.27 16.49
CA ALA A 131 11.21 2.69 17.03
C ALA A 131 11.49 2.10 18.42
N GLU A 132 10.49 2.07 19.32
CA GLU A 132 10.58 1.47 20.64
C GLU A 132 10.79 -0.05 20.59
N ASN A 133 10.24 -0.72 19.57
CA ASN A 133 10.42 -2.15 19.34
C ASN A 133 11.72 -2.50 18.57
N GLY A 134 12.62 -1.53 18.38
CA GLY A 134 13.94 -1.76 17.78
C GLY A 134 14.01 -1.55 16.29
N GLY A 135 13.03 -0.89 15.70
CA GLY A 135 12.88 -0.68 14.26
C GLY A 135 11.82 -1.61 13.66
N GLY A 136 12.05 -2.08 12.42
CA GLY A 136 11.11 -2.97 11.72
C GLY A 136 10.77 -2.46 10.33
N ALA A 137 9.51 -2.56 9.89
CA ALA A 137 9.14 -2.12 8.55
C ALA A 137 7.79 -1.40 8.49
N ILE A 138 7.68 -0.43 7.57
CA ILE A 138 6.42 0.11 7.06
C ILE A 138 6.32 -0.25 5.57
N VAL A 139 5.24 -0.91 5.20
CA VAL A 139 4.91 -1.23 3.81
C VAL A 139 3.73 -0.38 3.36
N ASN A 140 3.89 0.39 2.29
CA ASN A 140 2.82 1.18 1.71
C ASN A 140 2.40 0.62 0.34
N LEU A 141 1.13 0.19 0.22
CA LEU A 141 0.55 -0.28 -1.04
C LEU A 141 0.25 0.92 -1.94
N LEU A 142 1.14 1.12 -2.88
CA LEU A 142 1.05 2.14 -3.93
C LEU A 142 0.34 1.58 -5.18
N SER A 143 0.64 2.12 -6.34
CA SER A 143 0.09 1.68 -7.64
C SER A 143 0.99 2.17 -8.76
N VAL A 144 0.89 1.57 -9.93
CA VAL A 144 1.38 2.15 -11.19
C VAL A 144 0.80 3.56 -11.41
N ALA A 145 -0.42 3.80 -10.93
CA ALA A 145 -1.09 5.10 -10.96
C ALA A 145 -0.40 6.17 -10.10
N SER A 146 0.58 5.80 -9.26
CA SER A 146 1.42 6.78 -8.55
C SER A 146 2.32 7.58 -9.49
N TRP A 147 2.55 7.07 -10.70
CA TRP A 147 3.41 7.68 -11.72
C TRP A 147 2.65 8.02 -13.00
N LEU A 148 1.72 7.16 -13.42
CA LEU A 148 0.94 7.32 -14.64
C LEU A 148 -0.48 7.79 -14.29
N ALA A 149 -0.77 9.06 -14.56
CA ALA A 149 -2.09 9.64 -14.31
C ALA A 149 -3.03 9.33 -15.49
N SER A 150 -3.88 8.32 -15.33
CA SER A 150 -4.94 8.05 -16.30
C SER A 150 -6.10 9.04 -16.12
N PRO A 151 -6.61 9.65 -17.20
CA PRO A 151 -7.73 10.59 -17.10
C PRO A 151 -9.03 9.93 -16.60
N PHE A 152 -9.16 8.61 -16.73
CA PHE A 152 -10.36 7.87 -16.30
C PHE A 152 -10.44 7.68 -14.78
N ASN A 153 -9.33 7.75 -14.07
CA ASN A 153 -9.22 7.68 -12.62
C ASN A 153 -8.22 8.70 -12.06
N GLY A 154 -8.28 9.90 -12.59
CA GLY A 154 -7.32 10.96 -12.27
C GLY A 154 -7.26 11.31 -10.77
N SER A 155 -8.38 11.23 -10.06
CA SER A 155 -8.44 11.46 -8.62
C SER A 155 -7.69 10.39 -7.82
N TYR A 156 -7.84 9.11 -8.21
CA TYR A 156 -7.07 8.01 -7.64
C TYR A 156 -5.57 8.18 -7.91
N SER A 157 -5.20 8.50 -9.17
CA SER A 157 -3.80 8.75 -9.52
C SER A 157 -3.18 9.86 -8.67
N ALA A 158 -3.90 10.98 -8.47
CA ALA A 158 -3.44 12.06 -7.62
C ALA A 158 -3.21 11.59 -6.16
N SER A 159 -4.14 10.79 -5.60
CA SER A 159 -4.00 10.28 -4.23
C SER A 159 -2.82 9.30 -4.09
N LYS A 160 -2.59 8.44 -5.09
CA LYS A 160 -1.47 7.50 -5.09
C LYS A 160 -0.11 8.18 -5.35
N SER A 161 -0.09 9.27 -6.14
CA SER A 161 1.10 10.11 -6.28
C SER A 161 1.46 10.81 -4.96
N ALA A 162 0.47 11.32 -4.23
CA ALA A 162 0.68 11.89 -2.90
C ALA A 162 1.18 10.84 -1.90
N GLN A 163 0.61 9.62 -1.92
CA GLN A 163 1.05 8.50 -1.07
C GLN A 163 2.48 8.05 -1.43
N TRP A 164 2.88 8.08 -2.70
CA TRP A 164 4.26 7.80 -3.13
C TRP A 164 5.23 8.87 -2.62
N ALA A 165 4.88 10.15 -2.71
CA ALA A 165 5.68 11.25 -2.16
C ALA A 165 5.86 11.10 -0.64
N LEU A 166 4.78 10.78 0.09
CA LEU A 166 4.82 10.45 1.52
C LEU A 166 5.80 9.30 1.80
N THR A 167 5.67 8.19 1.06
CA THR A 167 6.51 7.01 1.25
C THR A 167 8.00 7.33 1.11
N ASN A 168 8.37 8.13 0.11
CA ASN A 168 9.75 8.55 -0.09
C ASN A 168 10.25 9.50 1.02
N ALA A 169 9.41 10.40 1.51
CA ALA A 169 9.76 11.32 2.59
C ALA A 169 10.02 10.57 3.90
N ILE A 170 9.08 9.73 4.33
CA ILE A 170 9.22 9.00 5.60
C ILE A 170 10.34 7.97 5.58
N ARG A 171 10.74 7.45 4.43
CA ARG A 171 11.92 6.60 4.29
C ARG A 171 13.18 7.30 4.79
N THR A 172 13.31 8.60 4.53
CA THR A 172 14.43 9.41 5.02
C THR A 172 14.28 9.71 6.52
N GLU A 173 13.07 10.08 6.96
CA GLU A 173 12.80 10.44 8.35
C GLU A 173 13.03 9.27 9.32
N LEU A 174 12.63 8.05 8.91
CA LEU A 174 12.65 6.86 9.76
C LEU A 174 13.98 6.06 9.68
N ARG A 175 14.89 6.46 8.81
CA ARG A 175 16.18 5.77 8.66
C ARG A 175 16.96 5.66 9.97
N ALA A 176 16.99 6.75 10.76
CA ALA A 176 17.73 6.80 12.01
C ALA A 176 17.15 5.89 13.12
N THR A 177 15.86 5.53 13.01
CA THR A 177 15.19 4.62 13.96
C THR A 177 15.27 3.16 13.52
N GLY A 178 15.97 2.86 12.42
CA GLY A 178 16.10 1.50 11.90
C GLY A 178 14.82 0.93 11.25
N THR A 179 13.88 1.78 10.88
CA THR A 179 12.63 1.37 10.24
C THR A 179 12.78 1.36 8.72
N LEU A 180 12.65 0.18 8.10
CA LEU A 180 12.59 0.01 6.65
C LEU A 180 11.25 0.54 6.10
N VAL A 181 11.28 1.29 5.00
CA VAL A 181 10.05 1.75 4.34
C VAL A 181 9.99 1.23 2.91
N VAL A 182 9.02 0.35 2.64
CA VAL A 182 8.84 -0.32 1.36
C VAL A 182 7.64 0.27 0.61
N GLY A 183 7.86 0.74 -0.59
CA GLY A 183 6.79 1.15 -1.53
C GLY A 183 6.47 0.01 -2.49
N VAL A 184 5.23 -0.45 -2.53
CA VAL A 184 4.80 -1.56 -3.40
C VAL A 184 3.94 -1.04 -4.53
N HIS A 185 4.43 -1.12 -5.75
CA HIS A 185 3.72 -0.69 -6.95
C HIS A 185 3.18 -1.91 -7.70
N ALA A 186 1.88 -1.89 -7.96
CA ALA A 186 1.19 -2.90 -8.74
C ALA A 186 0.35 -2.27 -9.86
N GLY A 187 0.16 -3.01 -10.92
CA GLY A 187 -0.86 -2.75 -11.93
C GLY A 187 -2.24 -3.22 -11.44
N TRP A 188 -2.92 -4.05 -12.24
CA TRP A 188 -4.20 -4.63 -11.84
C TRP A 188 -4.00 -5.88 -11.00
N ILE A 189 -4.51 -5.86 -9.77
CA ILE A 189 -4.51 -7.00 -8.85
C ILE A 189 -5.87 -7.69 -8.91
N ASP A 190 -5.90 -9.02 -8.89
CA ASP A 190 -7.15 -9.80 -8.93
C ASP A 190 -7.90 -9.70 -7.59
N THR A 191 -8.74 -8.68 -7.52
CA THR A 191 -9.58 -8.32 -6.36
C THR A 191 -10.93 -7.80 -6.84
N ASP A 192 -11.90 -7.69 -5.93
CA ASP A 192 -13.21 -7.07 -6.22
C ASP A 192 -13.06 -5.65 -6.82
N MET A 193 -12.04 -4.90 -6.40
CA MET A 193 -11.77 -3.54 -6.89
C MET A 193 -11.49 -3.51 -8.41
N ALA A 194 -10.98 -4.61 -8.96
CA ALA A 194 -10.65 -4.75 -10.38
C ALA A 194 -11.48 -5.85 -11.07
N ALA A 195 -12.62 -6.27 -10.50
CA ALA A 195 -13.41 -7.41 -10.98
C ALA A 195 -13.84 -7.25 -12.45
N ASP A 196 -14.24 -6.04 -12.84
CA ASP A 196 -14.71 -5.68 -14.19
C ASP A 196 -13.61 -5.22 -15.15
N VAL A 197 -12.35 -5.25 -14.72
CA VAL A 197 -11.20 -4.88 -15.56
C VAL A 197 -10.80 -6.08 -16.42
N PRO A 198 -10.79 -5.98 -17.75
CA PRO A 198 -10.49 -7.11 -18.64
C PRO A 198 -8.99 -7.39 -18.82
N GLN A 199 -8.11 -6.45 -18.43
CA GLN A 199 -6.67 -6.59 -18.54
C GLN A 199 -6.13 -7.72 -17.63
N ALA A 200 -4.94 -8.24 -17.98
CA ALA A 200 -4.25 -9.22 -17.17
C ALA A 200 -4.03 -8.68 -15.74
N LYS A 201 -4.28 -9.53 -14.75
CA LYS A 201 -4.15 -9.20 -13.33
C LYS A 201 -3.10 -10.08 -12.68
N ILE A 202 -2.35 -9.51 -11.76
CA ILE A 202 -1.49 -10.28 -10.88
C ILE A 202 -2.33 -10.85 -9.72
N SER A 203 -2.01 -12.05 -9.25
CA SER A 203 -2.70 -12.63 -8.10
C SER A 203 -2.39 -11.88 -6.80
N THR A 204 -3.34 -11.86 -5.87
CA THR A 204 -3.12 -11.29 -4.53
C THR A 204 -2.00 -12.00 -3.79
N GLY A 205 -1.89 -13.31 -3.94
CA GLY A 205 -0.83 -14.12 -3.33
C GLY A 205 0.56 -13.74 -3.84
N ASP A 206 0.71 -13.55 -5.17
CA ASP A 206 1.99 -13.14 -5.75
C ASP A 206 2.44 -11.74 -5.29
N VAL A 207 1.50 -10.79 -5.17
CA VAL A 207 1.80 -9.45 -4.63
C VAL A 207 2.24 -9.55 -3.18
N ALA A 208 1.52 -10.32 -2.35
CA ALA A 208 1.86 -10.50 -0.94
C ALA A 208 3.24 -11.16 -0.78
N ALA A 209 3.50 -12.25 -1.51
CA ALA A 209 4.77 -12.96 -1.46
C ALA A 209 5.96 -12.07 -1.88
N GLN A 210 5.87 -11.39 -3.04
CA GLN A 210 6.93 -10.48 -3.51
C GLN A 210 7.19 -9.33 -2.52
N THR A 211 6.13 -8.80 -1.90
CA THR A 211 6.23 -7.74 -0.91
C THR A 211 6.98 -8.19 0.33
N LEU A 212 6.61 -9.35 0.89
CA LEU A 212 7.23 -9.88 2.10
C LEU A 212 8.66 -10.35 1.84
N ASP A 213 8.96 -10.91 0.66
CA ASP A 213 10.34 -11.19 0.23
C ASP A 213 11.19 -9.92 0.20
N ALA A 214 10.64 -8.79 -0.26
CA ALA A 214 11.33 -7.51 -0.28
C ALA A 214 11.59 -6.99 1.15
N VAL A 215 10.64 -7.13 2.06
CA VAL A 215 10.82 -6.80 3.48
C VAL A 215 11.97 -7.61 4.09
N GLU A 216 12.02 -8.92 3.83
CA GLU A 216 13.07 -9.79 4.34
C GLU A 216 14.44 -9.50 3.72
N ARG A 217 14.50 -9.03 2.46
CA ARG A 217 15.77 -8.62 1.82
C ARG A 217 16.20 -7.20 2.16
N GLY A 218 15.31 -6.35 2.68
CA GLY A 218 15.57 -4.94 2.88
C GLY A 218 15.42 -4.07 1.63
N ASP A 219 14.63 -4.53 0.65
CA ASP A 219 14.34 -3.76 -0.57
C ASP A 219 13.34 -2.65 -0.26
N GLU A 220 13.62 -1.43 -0.72
CA GLU A 220 12.77 -0.26 -0.46
C GLU A 220 11.65 -0.07 -1.49
N GLU A 221 11.67 -0.83 -2.59
CA GLU A 221 10.67 -0.73 -3.66
C GLU A 221 10.37 -2.09 -4.29
N VAL A 222 9.09 -2.36 -4.53
CA VAL A 222 8.62 -3.57 -5.22
C VAL A 222 7.83 -3.18 -6.46
N LEU A 223 8.19 -3.74 -7.62
CA LEU A 223 7.47 -3.63 -8.89
C LEU A 223 6.89 -5.01 -9.19
N THR A 224 5.62 -5.21 -8.90
CA THR A 224 5.04 -6.56 -8.81
C THR A 224 4.83 -7.24 -10.17
N ASP A 225 4.66 -6.47 -11.25
CA ASP A 225 4.32 -6.99 -12.58
C ASP A 225 5.08 -6.26 -13.71
N ASP A 226 5.02 -6.83 -14.92
CA ASP A 226 5.73 -6.28 -16.08
C ASP A 226 5.19 -4.91 -16.51
N ALA A 227 3.88 -4.68 -16.39
CA ALA A 227 3.28 -3.38 -16.71
C ALA A 227 3.85 -2.28 -15.80
N THR A 228 3.96 -2.55 -14.51
CA THR A 228 4.55 -1.62 -13.53
C THR A 228 6.02 -1.36 -13.82
N ARG A 229 6.79 -2.41 -14.16
CA ARG A 229 8.21 -2.26 -14.56
C ARG A 229 8.36 -1.44 -15.83
N GLN A 230 7.50 -1.66 -16.83
CA GLN A 230 7.53 -0.93 -18.10
C GLN A 230 7.19 0.56 -17.88
N VAL A 231 6.14 0.87 -17.12
CA VAL A 231 5.78 2.27 -16.80
C VAL A 231 6.93 2.95 -16.08
N LYS A 232 7.52 2.31 -15.06
CA LYS A 232 8.66 2.86 -14.31
C LYS A 232 9.83 3.19 -15.24
N ALA A 233 10.16 2.29 -16.16
CA ALA A 233 11.25 2.49 -17.12
C ALA A 233 10.96 3.60 -18.14
N SER A 234 9.69 3.88 -18.41
CA SER A 234 9.25 4.89 -19.39
C SER A 234 9.14 6.30 -18.81
N LEU A 235 9.27 6.50 -17.50
CA LEU A 235 9.10 7.81 -16.86
C LEU A 235 9.95 8.94 -17.46
N PRO A 236 11.20 8.74 -17.88
CA PRO A 236 11.98 9.80 -18.50
C PRO A 236 11.43 10.32 -19.82
N THR A 237 10.53 9.56 -20.47
CA THR A 237 9.92 9.86 -21.76
C THR A 237 8.39 9.74 -21.75
N ASP A 238 7.77 9.77 -20.57
CA ASP A 238 6.36 9.47 -20.35
C ASP A 238 5.41 10.26 -21.25
N GLN A 239 5.67 11.56 -21.45
CA GLN A 239 4.86 12.44 -22.30
C GLN A 239 4.79 11.94 -23.75
N SER A 240 5.82 11.29 -24.26
CA SER A 240 5.88 10.78 -25.62
C SER A 240 5.59 9.29 -25.73
N SER A 241 5.80 8.51 -24.68
CA SER A 241 5.68 7.05 -24.69
C SER A 241 4.38 6.51 -24.07
N LEU A 242 3.82 7.20 -23.08
CA LEU A 242 2.65 6.73 -22.32
C LEU A 242 1.39 7.55 -22.59
N TYR A 243 1.47 8.88 -22.51
CA TYR A 243 0.29 9.75 -22.61
C TYR A 243 -0.40 9.78 -23.98
N PRO A 244 0.27 9.59 -25.14
CA PRO A 244 -0.42 9.52 -26.43
C PRO A 244 -1.44 8.39 -26.54
N GLU A 245 -1.19 7.24 -25.89
CA GLU A 245 -2.17 6.14 -25.84
C GLU A 245 -3.36 6.49 -24.96
N LEU A 246 -3.11 7.07 -23.77
CA LEU A 246 -4.19 7.54 -22.89
C LEU A 246 -5.05 8.60 -23.54
N GLN A 247 -4.45 9.49 -24.36
CA GLN A 247 -5.20 10.49 -25.13
C GLN A 247 -6.10 9.82 -26.17
N ARG A 248 -5.60 8.83 -26.93
CA ARG A 248 -6.43 8.10 -27.90
C ARG A 248 -7.61 7.39 -27.23
N GLN A 249 -7.38 6.73 -26.09
CA GLN A 249 -8.44 6.07 -25.33
C GLN A 249 -9.49 7.07 -24.83
N TRP A 250 -9.04 8.22 -24.34
CA TRP A 250 -9.92 9.29 -23.90
C TRP A 250 -10.79 9.84 -25.04
N ASP A 251 -10.18 10.16 -26.18
CA ASP A 251 -10.87 10.70 -27.37
C ASP A 251 -11.87 9.68 -27.95
N ALA A 252 -11.53 8.40 -27.89
CA ALA A 252 -12.41 7.30 -28.30
C ALA A 252 -13.51 6.98 -27.27
N ASN A 253 -13.47 7.61 -26.07
CA ASN A 253 -14.32 7.28 -24.94
C ASN A 253 -14.23 5.77 -24.58
N ASP A 254 -13.02 5.21 -24.69
CA ASP A 254 -12.70 3.80 -24.45
C ASP A 254 -12.14 3.64 -23.03
N TRP A 255 -13.05 3.47 -22.08
CA TRP A 255 -12.72 3.33 -20.67
C TRP A 255 -12.33 1.89 -20.35
N PRO A 256 -11.28 1.63 -19.56
CA PRO A 256 -10.85 0.27 -19.24
C PRO A 256 -11.91 -0.63 -18.56
N TRP A 257 -12.94 -0.02 -17.98
CA TRP A 257 -14.05 -0.68 -17.27
C TRP A 257 -15.43 -0.32 -17.79
N LYS A 258 -15.51 0.16 -19.04
CA LYS A 258 -16.79 0.42 -19.69
C LYS A 258 -17.34 -0.90 -20.21
N SER A 259 -18.43 -1.36 -19.61
CA SER A 259 -19.25 -2.48 -20.10
C SER A 259 -20.20 -2.04 -21.23
#